data_3981e3eeba96094bdf2cf1004452e4d1
#
_entry.id   3981e3eeba96094bdf2cf1004452e4d1
#
_cell.length_a   1.000
_cell.length_b   1.000
_cell.length_c   1.000
_cell.angle_alpha   90.00
_cell.angle_beta   90.00
_cell.angle_gamma   90.00
#
_symmetry.space_group_name_H-M   'P 1'
#
loop_
_entity.id
_entity.type
_entity.pdbx_description
1 polymer ?
#
loop_
_entity_poly.entity_id
_entity_poly.type
_entity_poly.pdbx_seq_one_letter_code
_entity_poly.pdbx_strand_id
1 'polypeptide(L)'
;MLVIDHHEAEKISNYACIINNQLCDYPTKSLSGVGMVYKFCQRIDQIMNVEYADLFLDLVALGMVADMMDLRDYETRRLVDKGLKNIRNPYFKEMVKRQAFPLRDGITPFGIAFYIAPFVNATVRSGTQDEKLILFESMLDYRGYEQVPSTK
;
A
#
# COMPACT_ATOMS: atom_id res chain seq x y z
N MET A 1 20.38 10.01 6.05
CA MET A 1 18.94 9.86 5.79
C MET A 1 18.73 8.62 4.94
N LEU A 2 17.66 7.82 5.18
CA LEU A 2 17.24 6.72 4.31
C LEU A 2 16.05 7.19 3.48
N VAL A 3 16.07 6.94 2.17
CA VAL A 3 14.97 7.22 1.23
C VAL A 3 14.59 5.91 0.57
N ILE A 4 13.32 5.52 0.65
CA ILE A 4 12.77 4.37 -0.06
C ILE A 4 11.73 4.91 -1.04
N ASP A 5 11.97 4.77 -2.33
CA ASP A 5 11.12 5.35 -3.37
C ASP A 5 11.10 4.45 -4.62
N HIS A 6 10.17 4.73 -5.54
CA HIS A 6 9.97 3.97 -6.78
C HIS A 6 9.89 4.86 -8.04
N HIS A 7 9.93 6.18 -7.87
CA HIS A 7 9.88 7.11 -9.01
C HIS A 7 11.20 7.14 -9.77
N GLU A 8 11.12 7.46 -11.04
CA GLU A 8 12.31 7.78 -11.82
C GLU A 8 12.99 9.03 -11.22
N ALA A 9 14.30 8.98 -11.10
CA ALA A 9 15.06 10.05 -10.48
C ALA A 9 16.11 10.60 -11.46
N GLU A 10 16.04 11.88 -11.72
CA GLU A 10 17.04 12.60 -12.55
C GLU A 10 18.32 12.90 -11.77
N LYS A 11 18.24 12.99 -10.46
CA LYS A 11 19.37 13.35 -9.58
C LYS A 11 19.42 12.42 -8.36
N ILE A 12 20.65 12.01 -8.02
CA ILE A 12 20.93 11.18 -6.85
C ILE A 12 21.61 12.06 -5.79
N SER A 13 21.14 11.96 -4.54
CA SER A 13 21.76 12.66 -3.40
C SER A 13 22.92 11.85 -2.84
N ASN A 14 24.08 12.48 -2.64
CA ASN A 14 25.21 11.88 -1.96
C ASN A 14 25.07 11.88 -0.41
N TYR A 15 24.01 12.50 0.12
CA TYR A 15 23.77 12.64 1.56
C TYR A 15 22.69 11.68 2.09
N ALA A 16 22.17 10.81 1.24
CA ALA A 16 21.14 9.84 1.58
C ALA A 16 21.48 8.44 1.08
N CYS A 17 21.13 7.42 1.85
CA CYS A 17 21.03 6.07 1.35
C CYS A 17 19.69 5.95 0.60
N ILE A 18 19.74 5.67 -0.70
CA ILE A 18 18.56 5.61 -1.55
C ILE A 18 18.31 4.16 -1.97
N ILE A 19 17.13 3.66 -1.67
CA ILE A 19 16.63 2.35 -2.11
C ILE A 19 15.53 2.63 -3.13
N ASN A 20 15.84 2.37 -4.41
CA ASN A 20 14.91 2.65 -5.50
C ASN A 20 15.15 1.62 -6.62
N ASN A 21 14.10 0.92 -7.03
CA ASN A 21 14.16 -0.11 -8.06
C ASN A 21 14.46 0.43 -9.46
N GLN A 22 14.23 1.71 -9.71
CA GLN A 22 14.56 2.34 -11.01
C GLN A 22 16.07 2.56 -11.15
N LEU A 23 16.78 2.77 -10.04
CA LEU A 23 18.20 3.14 -10.00
C LEU A 23 19.16 1.95 -9.88
N CYS A 24 18.66 0.72 -9.83
CA CYS A 24 19.47 -0.51 -9.69
C CYS A 24 18.96 -1.60 -10.63
N ASP A 25 19.70 -2.71 -10.73
CA ASP A 25 19.37 -3.86 -11.58
C ASP A 25 18.24 -4.74 -11.01
N TYR A 26 17.38 -4.20 -10.15
CA TYR A 26 16.22 -4.93 -9.67
C TYR A 26 15.26 -5.24 -10.84
N PRO A 27 14.87 -6.51 -11.06
CA PRO A 27 14.19 -6.92 -12.28
C PRO A 27 12.79 -6.29 -12.41
N THR A 28 12.07 -6.13 -11.28
CA THR A 28 10.74 -5.55 -11.27
C THR A 28 10.79 -4.04 -11.13
N LYS A 29 10.44 -3.31 -12.20
CA LYS A 29 10.35 -1.84 -12.18
C LYS A 29 8.97 -1.35 -11.75
N SER A 30 7.98 -2.20 -11.73
CA SER A 30 6.58 -1.89 -11.45
C SER A 30 6.18 -2.15 -9.98
N LEU A 31 7.01 -1.70 -9.04
CA LEU A 31 6.67 -1.67 -7.61
C LEU A 31 6.34 -0.25 -7.19
N SER A 32 5.26 -0.06 -6.45
CA SER A 32 4.95 1.22 -5.81
C SER A 32 5.84 1.48 -4.58
N GLY A 33 5.76 2.67 -4.00
CA GLY A 33 6.49 3.00 -2.77
C GLY A 33 6.25 1.99 -1.65
N VAL A 34 4.99 1.55 -1.43
CA VAL A 34 4.68 0.52 -0.43
C VAL A 34 5.26 -0.85 -0.82
N GLY A 35 5.32 -1.18 -2.11
CA GLY A 35 5.98 -2.38 -2.60
C GLY A 35 7.49 -2.37 -2.28
N MET A 36 8.14 -1.22 -2.45
CA MET A 36 9.56 -1.04 -2.09
C MET A 36 9.79 -1.16 -0.59
N VAL A 37 8.93 -0.53 0.23
CA VAL A 37 8.98 -0.67 1.70
C VAL A 37 8.79 -2.12 2.12
N TYR A 38 7.84 -2.84 1.51
CA TYR A 38 7.64 -4.25 1.79
C TYR A 38 8.88 -5.09 1.49
N LYS A 39 9.55 -4.88 0.35
CA LYS A 39 10.79 -5.59 0.01
C LYS A 39 11.92 -5.28 1.02
N PHE A 40 12.00 -4.04 1.46
CA PHE A 40 12.93 -3.64 2.51
C PHE A 40 12.62 -4.35 3.84
N CYS A 41 11.35 -4.38 4.25
CA CYS A 41 10.93 -5.10 5.46
C CYS A 41 11.19 -6.61 5.36
N GLN A 42 10.93 -7.24 4.19
CA GLN A 42 11.30 -8.64 3.97
C GLN A 42 12.80 -8.89 4.17
N ARG A 43 13.65 -7.95 3.75
CA ARG A 43 15.09 -8.08 3.99
C ARG A 43 15.45 -7.98 5.47
N ILE A 44 14.78 -7.09 6.21
CA ILE A 44 14.93 -7.01 7.68
C ILE A 44 14.49 -8.33 8.34
N ASP A 45 13.33 -8.84 7.95
CA ASP A 45 12.80 -10.12 8.46
C ASP A 45 13.81 -11.25 8.29
N GLN A 46 14.44 -11.36 7.12
CA GLN A 46 15.48 -12.35 6.85
C GLN A 46 16.70 -12.20 7.77
N ILE A 47 17.15 -10.96 8.03
CA ILE A 47 18.30 -10.67 8.90
C ILE A 47 17.95 -11.02 10.35
N MET A 48 16.74 -10.72 10.78
CA MET A 48 16.27 -10.92 12.15
C MET A 48 15.68 -12.32 12.40
N ASN A 49 15.57 -13.14 11.34
CA ASN A 49 14.91 -14.46 11.38
C ASN A 49 13.48 -14.39 11.93
N VAL A 50 12.67 -13.46 11.41
CA VAL A 50 11.25 -13.27 11.72
C VAL A 50 10.42 -13.18 10.43
N GLU A 51 9.09 -13.18 10.51
CA GLU A 51 8.17 -13.13 9.37
C GLU A 51 7.05 -12.10 9.62
N TYR A 52 7.39 -10.83 9.75
CA TYR A 52 6.40 -9.78 10.00
C TYR A 52 5.93 -9.07 8.74
N ALA A 53 6.77 -8.92 7.71
CA ALA A 53 6.43 -8.20 6.49
C ALA A 53 5.17 -8.76 5.80
N ASP A 54 5.03 -10.08 5.75
CA ASP A 54 3.90 -10.75 5.10
C ASP A 54 2.55 -10.51 5.82
N LEU A 55 2.57 -10.02 7.05
CA LEU A 55 1.33 -9.65 7.78
C LEU A 55 0.63 -8.43 7.15
N PHE A 56 1.36 -7.62 6.37
CA PHE A 56 0.89 -6.37 5.76
C PHE A 56 0.68 -6.47 4.24
N LEU A 57 0.68 -7.69 3.68
CA LEU A 57 0.54 -7.91 2.24
C LEU A 57 -0.76 -7.33 1.66
N ASP A 58 -1.83 -7.29 2.43
CA ASP A 58 -3.09 -6.68 2.01
C ASP A 58 -2.97 -5.16 1.81
N LEU A 59 -2.26 -4.46 2.70
CA LEU A 59 -1.96 -3.04 2.52
C LEU A 59 -0.98 -2.79 1.36
N VAL A 60 -0.03 -3.70 1.15
CA VAL A 60 0.85 -3.66 -0.03
C VAL A 60 0.02 -3.77 -1.31
N ALA A 61 -0.91 -4.73 -1.37
CA ALA A 61 -1.80 -4.90 -2.51
C ALA A 61 -2.67 -3.66 -2.74
N LEU A 62 -3.24 -3.08 -1.67
CA LEU A 62 -4.03 -1.86 -1.76
C LEU A 62 -3.22 -0.71 -2.36
N GLY A 63 -2.01 -0.45 -1.85
CA GLY A 63 -1.17 0.63 -2.34
C GLY A 63 -0.66 0.41 -3.77
N MET A 64 -0.30 -0.83 -4.14
CA MET A 64 0.11 -1.14 -5.51
C MET A 64 -1.03 -0.94 -6.52
N VAL A 65 -2.27 -1.27 -6.15
CA VAL A 65 -3.45 -1.01 -6.97
C VAL A 65 -3.78 0.48 -7.01
N ALA A 66 -3.66 1.19 -5.88
CA ALA A 66 -3.92 2.62 -5.79
C ALA A 66 -2.95 3.47 -6.63
N ASP A 67 -1.70 3.02 -6.76
CA ASP A 67 -0.66 3.62 -7.61
C ASP A 67 -0.69 3.10 -9.06
N MET A 68 -1.68 2.28 -9.41
CA MET A 68 -1.90 1.74 -10.76
C MET A 68 -0.66 1.01 -11.32
N MET A 69 0.05 0.23 -10.49
CA MET A 69 1.22 -0.52 -10.91
C MET A 69 0.87 -1.57 -11.98
N ASP A 70 1.82 -1.83 -12.88
CA ASP A 70 1.60 -2.75 -14.01
C ASP A 70 1.50 -4.21 -13.54
N LEU A 71 0.29 -4.75 -13.56
CA LEU A 71 0.01 -6.15 -13.18
C LEU A 71 0.44 -7.19 -14.24
N ARG A 72 0.98 -6.76 -15.38
CA ARG A 72 1.63 -7.67 -16.33
C ARG A 72 2.97 -8.16 -15.79
N ASP A 73 3.62 -7.36 -14.94
CA ASP A 73 4.78 -7.79 -14.18
C ASP A 73 4.40 -8.91 -13.21
N TYR A 74 5.22 -9.98 -13.22
CA TYR A 74 4.90 -11.20 -12.46
C TYR A 74 4.95 -10.96 -10.94
N GLU A 75 5.97 -10.25 -10.44
CA GLU A 75 6.12 -10.01 -9.01
C GLU A 75 5.01 -9.08 -8.49
N THR A 76 4.75 -7.99 -9.21
CA THR A 76 3.65 -7.05 -8.92
C THR A 76 2.31 -7.77 -8.82
N ARG A 77 1.95 -8.54 -9.84
CA ARG A 77 0.72 -9.33 -9.84
C ARG A 77 0.66 -10.31 -8.69
N ARG A 78 1.76 -11.04 -8.41
CA ARG A 78 1.81 -12.03 -7.33
C ARG A 78 1.61 -11.39 -5.95
N LEU A 79 2.20 -10.22 -5.70
CA LEU A 79 2.01 -9.49 -4.44
C LEU A 79 0.56 -9.04 -4.27
N VAL A 80 -0.02 -8.46 -5.31
CA VAL A 80 -1.43 -8.04 -5.31
C VAL A 80 -2.35 -9.23 -5.11
N ASP A 81 -2.18 -10.32 -5.84
CA ASP A 81 -3.01 -11.53 -5.72
C ASP A 81 -2.93 -12.14 -4.31
N LYS A 82 -1.74 -12.21 -3.73
CA LYS A 82 -1.56 -12.73 -2.37
C LYS A 82 -2.22 -11.84 -1.33
N GLY A 83 -2.04 -10.52 -1.43
CA GLY A 83 -2.60 -9.57 -0.48
C GLY A 83 -4.13 -9.54 -0.51
N LEU A 84 -4.72 -9.52 -1.71
CA LEU A 84 -6.19 -9.50 -1.86
C LEU A 84 -6.87 -10.82 -1.42
N LYS A 85 -6.17 -11.95 -1.46
CA LYS A 85 -6.70 -13.25 -0.98
C LYS A 85 -6.86 -13.31 0.52
N ASN A 86 -6.13 -12.52 1.28
CA ASN A 86 -6.15 -12.57 2.75
C ASN A 86 -6.08 -11.17 3.35
N ILE A 87 -7.17 -10.42 3.22
CA ILE A 87 -7.31 -9.10 3.81
C ILE A 87 -7.41 -9.25 5.33
N ARG A 88 -6.44 -8.71 6.05
CA ARG A 88 -6.32 -8.77 7.52
C ARG A 88 -6.59 -7.42 8.17
N ASN A 89 -6.13 -6.35 7.52
CA ASN A 89 -6.20 -5.00 8.05
C ASN A 89 -7.66 -4.58 8.35
N PRO A 90 -7.95 -4.08 9.55
CA PRO A 90 -9.32 -3.72 9.96
C PRO A 90 -9.95 -2.65 9.08
N TYR A 91 -9.18 -1.60 8.73
CA TYR A 91 -9.64 -0.55 7.83
C TYR A 91 -10.00 -1.12 6.46
N PHE A 92 -9.12 -1.92 5.87
CA PHE A 92 -9.36 -2.49 4.55
C PHE A 92 -10.57 -3.43 4.55
N LYS A 93 -10.73 -4.26 5.60
CA LYS A 93 -11.92 -5.11 5.76
C LYS A 93 -13.21 -4.29 5.80
N GLU A 94 -13.23 -3.23 6.59
CA GLU A 94 -14.42 -2.38 6.70
C GLU A 94 -14.73 -1.66 5.38
N MET A 95 -13.71 -1.20 4.64
CA MET A 95 -13.90 -0.61 3.32
C MET A 95 -14.49 -1.61 2.33
N VAL A 96 -13.99 -2.85 2.28
CA VAL A 96 -14.56 -3.92 1.45
C VAL A 96 -16.02 -4.18 1.82
N LYS A 97 -16.33 -4.25 3.10
CA LYS A 97 -17.70 -4.47 3.60
C LYS A 97 -18.65 -3.34 3.19
N ARG A 98 -18.22 -2.08 3.27
CA ARG A 98 -19.01 -0.92 2.85
C ARG A 98 -19.24 -0.88 1.34
N GLN A 99 -18.35 -1.48 0.56
CA GLN A 99 -18.45 -1.63 -0.89
C GLN A 99 -18.95 -3.02 -1.31
N ALA A 100 -19.73 -3.72 -0.46
CA ALA A 100 -20.18 -5.09 -0.71
C ALA A 100 -20.98 -5.25 -2.01
N PHE A 101 -21.80 -4.27 -2.39
CA PHE A 101 -22.60 -4.35 -3.61
C PHE A 101 -21.74 -4.31 -4.89
N PRO A 102 -20.82 -3.35 -5.10
CA PRO A 102 -19.94 -3.35 -6.27
C PRO A 102 -18.89 -4.47 -6.24
N LEU A 103 -18.56 -5.02 -5.07
CA LEU A 103 -17.59 -6.12 -4.91
C LEU A 103 -18.24 -7.50 -4.75
N ARG A 104 -19.54 -7.64 -5.03
CA ARG A 104 -20.31 -8.89 -4.84
C ARG A 104 -19.76 -10.09 -5.63
N ASP A 105 -19.13 -9.83 -6.77
CA ASP A 105 -18.57 -10.89 -7.63
C ASP A 105 -17.13 -11.27 -7.24
N GLY A 106 -16.64 -10.74 -6.12
CA GLY A 106 -15.32 -11.01 -5.55
C GLY A 106 -14.42 -9.79 -5.47
N ILE A 107 -13.36 -9.95 -4.67
CA ILE A 107 -12.34 -8.91 -4.50
C ILE A 107 -11.31 -9.06 -5.62
N THR A 108 -11.30 -8.12 -6.54
CA THR A 108 -10.38 -8.08 -7.67
C THR A 108 -9.57 -6.78 -7.67
N PRO A 109 -8.38 -6.75 -8.30
CA PRO A 109 -7.62 -5.50 -8.46
C PRO A 109 -8.46 -4.38 -9.08
N PHE A 110 -9.29 -4.70 -10.08
CA PHE A 110 -10.21 -3.74 -10.69
C PHE A 110 -11.22 -3.19 -9.69
N GLY A 111 -11.87 -4.05 -8.90
CA GLY A 111 -12.83 -3.63 -7.88
C GLY A 111 -12.18 -2.74 -6.82
N ILE A 112 -10.96 -3.07 -6.38
CA ILE A 112 -10.20 -2.23 -5.44
C ILE A 112 -9.84 -0.89 -6.07
N ALA A 113 -9.36 -0.86 -7.32
CA ALA A 113 -8.99 0.37 -8.02
C ALA A 113 -10.16 1.35 -8.18
N PHE A 114 -11.38 0.85 -8.42
CA PHE A 114 -12.54 1.71 -8.68
C PHE A 114 -13.36 2.04 -7.44
N TYR A 115 -13.40 1.15 -6.44
CA TYR A 115 -14.35 1.29 -5.32
C TYR A 115 -13.68 1.50 -3.96
N ILE A 116 -12.37 1.32 -3.84
CA ILE A 116 -11.66 1.50 -2.55
C ILE A 116 -10.50 2.48 -2.69
N ALA A 117 -9.59 2.29 -3.64
CA ALA A 117 -8.42 3.14 -3.81
C ALA A 117 -8.75 4.65 -3.96
N PRO A 118 -9.86 5.07 -4.63
CA PRO A 118 -10.20 6.49 -4.73
C PRO A 118 -10.42 7.17 -3.38
N PHE A 119 -10.97 6.48 -2.37
CA PHE A 119 -11.17 7.05 -1.04
C PHE A 119 -9.84 7.31 -0.34
N VAL A 120 -8.91 6.34 -0.40
CA VAL A 120 -7.55 6.49 0.15
C VAL A 120 -6.83 7.64 -0.56
N ASN A 121 -6.84 7.65 -1.89
CA ASN A 121 -6.18 8.66 -2.69
C ASN A 121 -6.77 10.08 -2.47
N ALA A 122 -8.08 10.19 -2.33
CA ALA A 122 -8.73 11.47 -2.04
C ALA A 122 -8.29 12.02 -0.68
N THR A 123 -8.29 11.19 0.36
CA THR A 123 -7.84 11.60 1.70
C THR A 123 -6.36 11.98 1.70
N VAL A 124 -5.49 11.17 1.07
CA VAL A 124 -4.05 11.45 1.01
C VAL A 124 -3.73 12.73 0.24
N ARG A 125 -4.43 13.00 -0.87
CA ARG A 125 -4.15 14.16 -1.74
C ARG A 125 -4.82 15.44 -1.28
N SER A 126 -6.08 15.36 -0.84
CA SER A 126 -6.95 16.53 -0.59
C SER A 126 -7.41 16.64 0.86
N GLY A 127 -7.19 15.64 1.70
CA GLY A 127 -7.57 15.67 3.12
C GLY A 127 -6.72 16.64 3.94
N THR A 128 -7.29 17.12 5.03
CA THR A 128 -6.57 17.86 6.07
C THR A 128 -5.53 16.99 6.75
N GLN A 129 -4.63 17.58 7.53
CA GLN A 129 -3.63 16.79 8.29
C GLN A 129 -4.30 15.84 9.29
N ASP A 130 -5.38 16.26 9.93
CA ASP A 130 -6.13 15.44 10.89
C ASP A 130 -6.78 14.24 10.17
N GLU A 131 -7.42 14.45 9.01
CA GLU A 131 -7.99 13.35 8.20
C GLU A 131 -6.92 12.36 7.75
N LYS A 132 -5.73 12.82 7.36
CA LYS A 132 -4.59 11.96 6.99
C LYS A 132 -4.09 11.16 8.19
N LEU A 133 -3.99 11.79 9.37
CA LEU A 133 -3.60 11.13 10.61
C LEU A 133 -4.61 10.03 10.98
N ILE A 134 -5.91 10.35 10.93
CA ILE A 134 -6.97 9.38 11.21
C ILE A 134 -6.94 8.22 10.21
N LEU A 135 -6.73 8.49 8.91
CA LEU A 135 -6.56 7.43 7.92
C LEU A 135 -5.37 6.53 8.28
N PHE A 136 -4.22 7.12 8.63
CA PHE A 136 -3.04 6.37 9.05
C PHE A 136 -3.31 5.52 10.29
N GLU A 137 -3.89 6.12 11.33
CA GLU A 137 -4.23 5.42 12.58
C GLU A 137 -5.24 4.30 12.37
N SER A 138 -6.21 4.49 11.44
CA SER A 138 -7.19 3.45 11.10
C SER A 138 -6.58 2.23 10.41
N MET A 139 -5.42 2.40 9.77
CA MET A 139 -4.64 1.30 9.16
C MET A 139 -3.73 0.61 10.18
N LEU A 140 -3.44 1.24 11.31
CA LEU A 140 -2.78 0.58 12.43
C LEU A 140 -3.81 -0.32 13.14
N ASP A 141 -3.35 -1.40 13.79
CA ASP A 141 -4.23 -2.26 14.60
C ASP A 141 -4.62 -1.55 15.92
N TYR A 142 -5.23 -0.37 15.78
CA TYR A 142 -5.66 0.48 16.88
C TYR A 142 -7.13 0.23 17.18
N ARG A 143 -7.46 -0.05 18.43
CA ARG A 143 -8.82 -0.42 18.89
C ARG A 143 -9.70 0.77 19.25
N GLY A 144 -9.51 1.92 18.61
CA GLY A 144 -10.31 3.11 18.84
C GLY A 144 -11.05 3.55 17.58
N TYR A 145 -12.36 3.78 17.67
CA TYR A 145 -13.12 4.43 16.61
C TYR A 145 -13.39 5.88 17.05
N GLU A 146 -12.76 6.84 16.41
CA GLU A 146 -13.20 8.23 16.47
C GLU A 146 -14.12 8.51 15.27
N GLN A 147 -15.33 9.00 15.55
CA GLN A 147 -16.18 9.55 14.50
C GLN A 147 -15.69 10.97 14.20
N VAL A 148 -15.11 11.16 13.02
CA VAL A 148 -14.78 12.48 12.53
C VAL A 148 -16.08 13.14 12.06
N PRO A 149 -16.43 14.33 12.58
CA PRO A 149 -17.56 15.08 12.06
C PRO A 149 -17.32 15.41 10.57
N SER A 150 -18.26 15.01 9.72
CA SER A 150 -18.23 15.43 8.32
C SER A 150 -18.34 16.96 8.28
N THR A 151 -17.27 17.64 7.92
CA THR A 151 -17.33 19.06 7.53
C THR A 151 -17.95 19.12 6.15
N LYS A 152 -19.26 19.48 6.12
CA LYS A 152 -19.93 19.89 4.88
C LYS A 152 -19.49 21.30 4.51
#